data_367c7a795ecacc0acd4c309199756e37
#
_entry.id   367c7a795ecacc0acd4c309199756e37
#
_cell.length_a   1.000
_cell.length_b   1.000
_cell.length_c   1.000
_cell.angle_alpha   90.00
_cell.angle_beta   90.00
_cell.angle_gamma   90.00
#
_symmetry.space_group_name_H-M   'P 1'
#
loop_
_entity.id
_entity.type
_entity.pdbx_description
1 polymer ?
#
loop_
_entity_poly.entity_id
_entity_poly.type
_entity_poly.pdbx_seq_one_letter_code
_entity_poly.pdbx_strand_id
1 'polypeptide(L)'
;IGANPDVANNVYFRLAAQTGKNMIPVYSNVVTVAVTPYTIDMSLGYILNADKAETGVTLYSAASDGQYLGFMGATAWYNFFMKEGDGTVWGNDGVTGTAFLMSSEESSWNFWFPGMGGCYYVDANTNKKAWSALYIPSLTLTGDVAGTMTFDRPNVKWTYAFSAAQAGNITFKVNGTGRLYDSSTGTDGSDSDANLGIE
;
A
#
# COMPACT_ATOMS: atom_id res chain seq x y z
N ILE A 1 12.12 12.59 -21.75
CA ILE A 1 13.14 11.90 -22.53
C ILE A 1 12.60 10.49 -22.71
N GLY A 2 12.13 10.15 -23.92
CA GLY A 2 11.49 8.86 -24.20
C GLY A 2 12.49 7.68 -24.34
N ALA A 3 13.36 7.49 -23.36
CA ALA A 3 14.29 6.37 -23.33
C ALA A 3 13.57 5.11 -22.79
N ASN A 4 13.74 3.98 -23.47
CA ASN A 4 13.18 2.71 -23.02
C ASN A 4 13.93 2.21 -21.77
N PRO A 5 13.20 1.76 -20.72
CA PRO A 5 13.82 1.14 -19.55
C PRO A 5 14.66 -0.10 -19.94
N ASP A 6 15.68 -0.38 -19.15
CA ASP A 6 16.57 -1.55 -19.26
C ASP A 6 17.30 -1.69 -20.61
N VAL A 7 17.27 -0.65 -21.44
CA VAL A 7 17.99 -0.58 -22.70
C VAL A 7 18.99 0.57 -22.66
N ALA A 8 20.24 0.30 -23.05
CA ALA A 8 21.25 1.34 -23.13
C ALA A 8 20.89 2.39 -24.20
N ASN A 9 20.82 3.63 -23.79
CA ASN A 9 20.51 4.78 -24.64
C ASN A 9 21.64 5.79 -24.56
N ASN A 10 21.98 6.40 -25.69
CA ASN A 10 22.97 7.48 -25.73
C ASN A 10 22.32 8.82 -25.49
N VAL A 11 22.78 9.52 -24.45
CA VAL A 11 22.40 10.90 -24.15
C VAL A 11 23.52 11.82 -24.56
N TYR A 12 23.19 12.86 -25.32
CA TYR A 12 24.15 13.78 -25.94
C TYR A 12 24.06 15.13 -25.20
N PHE A 13 25.19 15.61 -24.74
CA PHE A 13 25.32 16.89 -24.03
C PHE A 13 26.23 17.81 -24.83
N ARG A 14 25.87 19.08 -24.92
CA ARG A 14 26.75 20.16 -25.40
C ARG A 14 26.46 21.44 -24.64
N LEU A 15 27.46 22.27 -24.52
CA LEU A 15 27.28 23.63 -23.98
C LEU A 15 26.91 24.58 -25.11
N ALA A 16 26.02 25.53 -24.82
CA ALA A 16 25.72 26.66 -25.70
C ALA A 16 26.13 27.93 -24.97
N ALA A 17 26.98 28.75 -25.59
CA ALA A 17 27.36 30.06 -25.09
C ALA A 17 26.77 31.14 -26.00
N GLN A 18 26.08 32.11 -25.41
CA GLN A 18 25.46 33.21 -26.11
C GLN A 18 25.69 34.51 -25.34
N THR A 19 26.29 35.54 -25.95
CA THR A 19 26.65 36.81 -25.33
C THR A 19 25.52 37.84 -25.36
N GLY A 20 24.42 37.56 -26.07
CA GLY A 20 23.24 38.43 -26.15
C GLY A 20 22.07 37.75 -26.87
N LYS A 21 20.85 38.20 -26.62
CA LYS A 21 19.62 37.58 -27.15
C LYS A 21 19.57 37.51 -28.71
N ASN A 22 20.27 38.39 -29.39
CA ASN A 22 20.29 38.48 -30.86
C ASN A 22 21.60 37.94 -31.49
N MET A 23 22.41 37.24 -30.70
CA MET A 23 23.67 36.66 -31.21
C MET A 23 23.47 35.16 -31.47
N ILE A 24 24.20 34.68 -32.50
CA ILE A 24 24.21 33.23 -32.81
C ILE A 24 24.97 32.50 -31.69
N PRO A 25 24.38 31.46 -31.08
CA PRO A 25 25.05 30.72 -30.03
C PRO A 25 26.24 29.92 -30.59
N VAL A 26 27.32 29.90 -29.83
CA VAL A 26 28.47 29.02 -30.07
C VAL A 26 28.31 27.75 -29.24
N TYR A 27 28.53 26.62 -29.86
CA TYR A 27 28.37 25.33 -29.20
C TYR A 27 29.73 24.66 -28.97
N SER A 28 29.85 23.94 -27.87
CA SER A 28 30.96 23.03 -27.61
C SER A 28 30.87 21.76 -28.48
N ASN A 29 31.90 20.95 -28.41
CA ASN A 29 31.81 19.55 -28.86
C ASN A 29 30.67 18.83 -28.11
N VAL A 30 30.14 17.77 -28.75
CA VAL A 30 29.14 16.89 -28.11
C VAL A 30 29.86 15.85 -27.26
N VAL A 31 29.39 15.69 -26.02
CA VAL A 31 29.78 14.58 -25.13
C VAL A 31 28.64 13.56 -25.14
N THR A 32 28.94 12.31 -25.37
CA THR A 32 28.00 11.20 -25.38
C THR A 32 28.16 10.40 -24.07
N VAL A 33 27.05 10.15 -23.38
CA VAL A 33 26.99 9.31 -22.17
C VAL A 33 26.00 8.19 -22.44
N ALA A 34 26.42 6.94 -22.30
CA ALA A 34 25.54 5.80 -22.35
C ALA A 34 24.83 5.69 -20.99
N VAL A 35 23.51 5.69 -21.02
CA VAL A 35 22.65 5.58 -19.82
C VAL A 35 21.69 4.41 -20.02
N THR A 36 21.59 3.53 -19.06
CA THR A 36 20.55 2.49 -19.00
C THR A 36 19.51 2.93 -17.96
N PRO A 37 18.37 3.51 -18.39
CA PRO A 37 17.30 3.82 -17.47
C PRO A 37 16.74 2.53 -16.88
N TYR A 38 16.23 2.59 -15.66
CA TYR A 38 15.51 1.48 -15.05
C TYR A 38 14.08 1.93 -14.70
N THR A 39 13.16 0.98 -14.70
CA THR A 39 11.80 1.23 -14.24
C THR A 39 11.74 0.99 -12.74
N ILE A 40 11.26 1.96 -12.00
CA ILE A 40 10.90 1.77 -10.60
C ILE A 40 9.49 1.17 -10.57
N ASP A 41 9.36 -0.02 -9.99
CA ASP A 41 8.05 -0.65 -9.83
C ASP A 41 7.35 -0.07 -8.59
N MET A 42 6.36 0.78 -8.83
CA MET A 42 5.52 1.40 -7.80
C MET A 42 4.21 0.63 -7.58
N SER A 43 4.08 -0.58 -8.12
CA SER A 43 2.86 -1.39 -7.96
C SER A 43 2.74 -2.03 -6.57
N LEU A 44 3.83 -2.08 -5.80
CA LEU A 44 3.87 -2.70 -4.48
C LEU A 44 4.36 -1.73 -3.39
N GLY A 45 3.66 -1.74 -2.27
CA GLY A 45 4.10 -1.17 -1.01
C GLY A 45 4.52 -2.30 -0.06
N TYR A 46 5.80 -2.37 0.29
CA TYR A 46 6.37 -3.42 1.13
C TYR A 46 6.20 -3.06 2.60
N ILE A 47 5.57 -3.93 3.37
CA ILE A 47 5.43 -3.73 4.81
C ILE A 47 6.71 -4.12 5.53
N LEU A 48 7.22 -3.20 6.30
CA LEU A 48 8.37 -3.37 7.18
C LEU A 48 7.90 -3.46 8.63
N ASN A 49 8.58 -4.22 9.44
CA ASN A 49 8.33 -4.23 10.90
C ASN A 49 8.86 -2.94 11.57
N ALA A 50 8.76 -2.85 12.89
CA ALA A 50 9.23 -1.70 13.67
C ALA A 50 10.75 -1.44 13.54
N ASP A 51 11.54 -2.47 13.23
CA ASP A 51 12.98 -2.37 13.00
C ASP A 51 13.31 -2.08 11.53
N LYS A 52 12.32 -1.76 10.71
CA LYS A 52 12.41 -1.52 9.26
C LYS A 52 12.91 -2.73 8.46
N ALA A 53 12.75 -3.96 8.99
CA ALA A 53 12.99 -5.20 8.26
C ALA A 53 11.75 -5.65 7.47
N GLU A 54 11.95 -6.21 6.28
CA GLU A 54 10.86 -6.70 5.43
C GLU A 54 10.11 -7.86 6.10
N THR A 55 8.78 -7.81 6.05
CA THR A 55 7.90 -8.84 6.64
C THR A 55 7.40 -9.87 5.64
N GLY A 56 7.59 -9.62 4.34
CA GLY A 56 7.00 -10.39 3.25
C GLY A 56 5.54 -10.02 2.94
N VAL A 57 4.92 -9.13 3.71
CA VAL A 57 3.59 -8.60 3.44
C VAL A 57 3.70 -7.41 2.49
N THR A 58 2.79 -7.33 1.51
CA THR A 58 2.72 -6.24 0.56
C THR A 58 1.30 -5.68 0.44
N LEU A 59 1.21 -4.38 0.20
CA LEU A 59 0.01 -3.71 -0.30
C LEU A 59 0.15 -3.52 -1.81
N TYR A 60 -0.95 -3.40 -2.52
CA TYR A 60 -0.95 -3.32 -3.98
C TYR A 60 -1.49 -1.97 -4.48
N SER A 61 -0.77 -1.37 -5.40
CA SER A 61 -1.19 -0.16 -6.14
C SER A 61 -1.48 -0.54 -7.60
N ALA A 62 -2.76 -0.70 -7.93
CA ALA A 62 -3.19 -1.16 -9.24
C ALA A 62 -2.77 -0.21 -10.39
N ALA A 63 -2.71 1.07 -10.11
CA ALA A 63 -2.33 2.12 -11.05
C ALA A 63 -0.88 2.60 -10.88
N SER A 64 -0.13 2.06 -9.92
CA SER A 64 1.22 2.55 -9.54
C SER A 64 1.22 4.06 -9.24
N ASP A 65 0.16 4.55 -8.62
CA ASP A 65 -0.15 5.98 -8.44
C ASP A 65 0.00 6.45 -6.98
N GLY A 66 0.61 5.63 -6.13
CA GLY A 66 0.82 5.96 -4.72
C GLY A 66 -0.38 5.65 -3.81
N GLN A 67 -1.44 5.01 -4.33
CA GLN A 67 -2.48 4.43 -3.49
C GLN A 67 -2.26 2.93 -3.35
N TYR A 68 -1.99 2.47 -2.14
CA TYR A 68 -1.68 1.09 -1.80
C TYR A 68 -2.78 0.49 -0.94
N LEU A 69 -3.36 -0.61 -1.41
CA LEU A 69 -4.47 -1.30 -0.78
C LEU A 69 -4.10 -2.73 -0.45
N GLY A 70 -4.59 -3.26 0.67
CA GLY A 70 -4.41 -4.67 0.96
C GLY A 70 -4.86 -5.10 2.35
N PHE A 71 -4.95 -6.40 2.52
CA PHE A 71 -5.25 -7.00 3.80
C PHE A 71 -3.99 -7.30 4.59
N MET A 72 -4.06 -7.08 5.90
CA MET A 72 -3.00 -7.41 6.84
C MET A 72 -3.57 -8.20 8.02
N GLY A 73 -2.85 -9.25 8.40
CA GLY A 73 -3.10 -9.96 9.65
C GLY A 73 -2.19 -9.42 10.75
N ALA A 74 -2.74 -8.78 11.75
CA ALA A 74 -1.97 -8.11 12.79
C ALA A 74 -2.24 -8.62 14.19
N THR A 75 -1.25 -8.51 15.07
CA THR A 75 -1.45 -8.58 16.52
C THR A 75 -1.98 -7.26 17.05
N ALA A 76 -2.47 -7.25 18.30
CA ALA A 76 -2.79 -6.00 18.98
C ALA A 76 -1.57 -5.06 19.00
N TRP A 77 -1.78 -3.78 18.72
CA TRP A 77 -0.73 -2.75 18.73
C TRP A 77 0.43 -3.04 17.76
N TYR A 78 0.16 -3.72 16.65
CA TYR A 78 1.19 -4.04 15.67
C TYR A 78 1.77 -2.77 15.05
N ASN A 79 3.09 -2.63 15.10
CA ASN A 79 3.85 -1.50 14.58
C ASN A 79 4.51 -1.85 13.25
N PHE A 80 4.44 -0.93 12.28
CA PHE A 80 4.99 -1.18 10.95
C PHE A 80 5.36 0.12 10.23
N PHE A 81 6.13 -0.02 9.14
CA PHE A 81 6.36 1.00 8.13
C PHE A 81 5.96 0.45 6.77
N MET A 82 5.85 1.32 5.77
CA MET A 82 5.65 0.92 4.38
C MET A 82 6.79 1.49 3.52
N LYS A 83 7.37 0.66 2.66
CA LYS A 83 8.40 1.06 1.70
C LYS A 83 7.84 0.97 0.28
N GLU A 84 7.95 2.04 -0.50
CA GLU A 84 7.62 2.06 -1.93
C GLU A 84 8.73 1.41 -2.77
N GLY A 85 8.45 1.13 -4.04
CA GLY A 85 9.41 0.53 -4.96
C GLY A 85 10.65 1.38 -5.24
N ASP A 86 10.57 2.69 -5.07
CA ASP A 86 11.71 3.63 -5.18
C ASP A 86 12.59 3.66 -3.92
N GLY A 87 12.20 2.92 -2.88
CA GLY A 87 12.91 2.85 -1.61
C GLY A 87 12.42 3.86 -0.57
N THR A 88 11.49 4.75 -0.89
CA THR A 88 10.91 5.70 0.06
C THR A 88 10.19 4.95 1.18
N VAL A 89 10.55 5.24 2.42
CA VAL A 89 9.94 4.63 3.60
C VAL A 89 8.95 5.60 4.23
N TRP A 90 7.74 5.15 4.39
CA TRP A 90 6.63 5.89 5.00
C TRP A 90 6.34 5.39 6.40
N GLY A 91 6.10 6.34 7.29
CA GLY A 91 5.61 6.10 8.63
C GLY A 91 4.51 7.10 8.98
N ASN A 92 4.12 7.11 10.25
CA ASN A 92 3.10 8.03 10.75
C ASN A 92 3.70 9.43 10.98
N ASP A 93 2.93 10.46 10.62
CA ASP A 93 3.30 11.84 10.90
C ASP A 93 2.96 12.18 12.35
N GLY A 94 3.98 12.09 13.21
CA GLY A 94 3.88 12.33 14.63
C GLY A 94 3.64 11.11 15.51
N VAL A 95 3.87 11.29 16.81
CA VAL A 95 3.94 10.24 17.82
C VAL A 95 2.56 9.71 18.22
N THR A 96 1.52 10.50 18.04
CA THR A 96 0.22 10.21 18.65
C THR A 96 -0.71 9.36 17.79
N GLY A 97 -0.32 8.93 16.61
CA GLY A 97 -1.11 8.01 15.76
C GLY A 97 -2.57 8.38 15.48
N THR A 98 -3.06 9.41 16.14
CA THR A 98 -4.46 9.85 16.07
C THR A 98 -4.82 10.53 14.76
N ALA A 99 -3.82 10.97 14.02
CA ALA A 99 -4.03 11.74 12.81
C ALA A 99 -4.17 10.89 11.55
N PHE A 100 -3.71 9.65 11.57
CA PHE A 100 -3.64 8.78 10.39
C PHE A 100 -3.02 9.48 9.16
N LEU A 101 -2.02 10.32 9.43
CA LEU A 101 -1.25 11.02 8.43
C LEU A 101 0.08 10.31 8.19
N MET A 102 0.64 10.47 7.00
CA MET A 102 1.87 9.81 6.59
C MET A 102 3.00 10.83 6.41
N SER A 103 4.21 10.42 6.76
CA SER A 103 5.44 11.16 6.49
C SER A 103 6.53 10.21 6.00
N SER A 104 7.38 10.68 5.09
CA SER A 104 8.58 10.00 4.63
C SER A 104 9.87 10.56 5.24
N GLU A 105 9.76 11.43 6.22
CA GLU A 105 10.93 11.96 6.94
C GLU A 105 11.62 10.83 7.73
N GLU A 106 12.93 10.90 7.86
CA GLU A 106 13.71 9.88 8.60
C GLU A 106 13.25 9.74 10.06
N SER A 107 12.77 10.83 10.65
CA SER A 107 12.24 10.89 12.02
C SER A 107 10.80 10.42 12.16
N SER A 108 10.16 9.98 11.07
CA SER A 108 8.77 9.53 11.10
C SER A 108 8.59 8.39 12.08
N TRP A 109 7.48 8.45 12.83
CA TRP A 109 7.08 7.38 13.74
C TRP A 109 6.57 6.17 12.94
N ASN A 110 6.54 4.97 13.52
CA ASN A 110 5.89 3.83 12.87
C ASN A 110 4.37 4.03 12.80
N PHE A 111 3.73 3.45 11.78
CA PHE A 111 2.30 3.17 11.83
C PHE A 111 2.00 2.17 12.95
N TRP A 112 0.78 2.18 13.47
CA TRP A 112 0.35 1.18 14.43
C TRP A 112 -1.15 0.94 14.34
N PHE A 113 -1.54 -0.31 14.52
CA PHE A 113 -2.95 -0.66 14.63
C PHE A 113 -3.44 -0.49 16.05
N PRO A 114 -4.74 -0.21 16.25
CA PRO A 114 -5.37 -0.22 17.57
C PRO A 114 -5.21 -1.54 18.32
N GLY A 115 -5.60 -1.58 19.59
CA GLY A 115 -5.38 -2.69 20.51
C GLY A 115 -6.10 -4.01 20.21
N MET A 116 -6.63 -4.20 18.98
CA MET A 116 -7.27 -5.42 18.56
C MET A 116 -6.37 -6.17 17.57
N GLY A 117 -6.14 -7.46 17.80
CA GLY A 117 -5.51 -8.34 16.82
C GLY A 117 -6.55 -8.91 15.87
N GLY A 118 -6.21 -9.08 14.60
CA GLY A 118 -7.11 -9.64 13.60
C GLY A 118 -6.82 -9.22 12.18
N CYS A 119 -7.85 -9.12 11.39
CA CYS A 119 -7.81 -8.72 9.99
C CYS A 119 -7.98 -7.20 9.87
N TYR A 120 -7.09 -6.57 9.12
CA TYR A 120 -7.20 -5.17 8.74
C TYR A 120 -7.15 -5.03 7.23
N TYR A 121 -8.02 -4.20 6.66
CA TYR A 121 -7.88 -3.70 5.30
C TYR A 121 -7.26 -2.31 5.37
N VAL A 122 -6.10 -2.15 4.75
CA VAL A 122 -5.30 -0.92 4.78
C VAL A 122 -5.45 -0.18 3.46
N ASP A 123 -5.67 1.12 3.53
CA ASP A 123 -5.53 2.08 2.43
C ASP A 123 -4.47 3.10 2.82
N ALA A 124 -3.32 3.07 2.14
CA ALA A 124 -2.24 4.02 2.33
C ALA A 124 -2.04 4.83 1.04
N ASN A 125 -2.22 6.15 1.13
CA ASN A 125 -2.10 7.04 -0.03
C ASN A 125 -0.97 8.04 0.18
N THR A 126 0.17 7.79 -0.48
CA THR A 126 1.39 8.58 -0.34
C THR A 126 1.27 9.98 -0.93
N ASN A 127 0.43 10.17 -1.96
CA ASN A 127 0.15 11.49 -2.53
C ASN A 127 -0.67 12.36 -1.58
N LYS A 128 -1.66 11.77 -0.91
CA LYS A 128 -2.48 12.47 0.09
C LYS A 128 -1.79 12.55 1.45
N LYS A 129 -0.71 11.79 1.63
CA LYS A 129 -0.01 11.61 2.91
C LYS A 129 -0.97 11.22 4.04
N ALA A 130 -1.86 10.28 3.74
CA ALA A 130 -2.88 9.81 4.66
C ALA A 130 -3.07 8.30 4.52
N TRP A 131 -3.42 7.65 5.61
CA TRP A 131 -3.73 6.23 5.61
C TRP A 131 -4.97 5.95 6.45
N SER A 132 -5.56 4.79 6.24
CA SER A 132 -6.67 4.29 7.02
C SER A 132 -6.58 2.78 7.19
N ALA A 133 -7.29 2.26 8.17
CA ALA A 133 -7.37 0.84 8.42
C ALA A 133 -8.81 0.46 8.82
N LEU A 134 -9.41 -0.46 8.07
CA LEU A 134 -10.68 -1.06 8.43
C LEU A 134 -10.41 -2.37 9.17
N TYR A 135 -10.66 -2.39 10.47
CA TYR A 135 -10.63 -3.62 11.26
C TYR A 135 -11.87 -4.46 10.97
N ILE A 136 -11.66 -5.73 10.68
CA ILE A 136 -12.73 -6.69 10.38
C ILE A 136 -12.71 -7.78 11.45
N PRO A 137 -13.57 -7.68 12.49
CA PRO A 137 -13.59 -8.63 13.59
C PRO A 137 -14.15 -9.99 13.21
N SER A 138 -15.11 -10.03 12.29
CA SER A 138 -15.77 -11.27 11.88
C SER A 138 -16.35 -11.18 10.47
N LEU A 139 -16.36 -12.32 9.79
CA LEU A 139 -17.12 -12.52 8.55
C LEU A 139 -18.07 -13.70 8.73
N THR A 140 -19.25 -13.61 8.13
CA THR A 140 -20.26 -14.65 8.12
C THR A 140 -20.72 -14.96 6.71
N LEU A 141 -21.01 -16.21 6.45
CA LEU A 141 -21.65 -16.66 5.22
C LEU A 141 -23.16 -16.77 5.43
N THR A 142 -23.93 -16.41 4.40
CA THR A 142 -25.38 -16.58 4.30
C THR A 142 -25.75 -17.07 2.91
N GLY A 143 -26.75 -17.94 2.82
CA GLY A 143 -27.20 -18.58 1.57
C GLY A 143 -27.23 -20.10 1.71
N ASP A 144 -26.83 -20.83 0.66
CA ASP A 144 -26.77 -22.30 0.68
C ASP A 144 -25.73 -22.82 1.68
N VAL A 145 -24.74 -22.01 1.99
CA VAL A 145 -23.77 -22.22 3.07
C VAL A 145 -23.89 -21.04 4.04
N ALA A 146 -24.00 -21.36 5.32
CA ALA A 146 -24.17 -20.36 6.37
C ALA A 146 -23.29 -20.68 7.58
N GLY A 147 -22.67 -19.66 8.15
CA GLY A 147 -21.84 -19.80 9.35
C GLY A 147 -20.79 -18.69 9.49
N THR A 148 -20.11 -18.69 10.63
CA THR A 148 -19.02 -17.74 10.91
C THR A 148 -17.70 -18.26 10.37
N MET A 149 -16.97 -17.42 9.66
CA MET A 149 -15.65 -17.74 9.12
C MET A 149 -14.58 -17.62 10.20
N THR A 150 -13.50 -18.35 10.05
CA THR A 150 -12.32 -18.26 10.92
C THR A 150 -11.21 -17.52 10.19
N PHE A 151 -10.60 -16.56 10.87
CA PHE A 151 -9.46 -15.81 10.32
C PHE A 151 -8.13 -16.48 10.64
N ASP A 152 -7.41 -16.88 9.62
CA ASP A 152 -6.02 -17.34 9.69
C ASP A 152 -5.10 -16.13 9.53
N ARG A 153 -4.66 -15.58 10.66
CA ARG A 153 -3.86 -14.35 10.70
C ARG A 153 -2.52 -14.46 9.96
N PRO A 154 -1.71 -15.52 10.13
CA PRO A 154 -0.44 -15.66 9.42
C PRO A 154 -0.57 -15.67 7.91
N ASN A 155 -1.63 -16.26 7.39
CA ASN A 155 -1.88 -16.39 5.95
C ASN A 155 -2.82 -15.29 5.41
N VAL A 156 -3.31 -14.38 6.26
CA VAL A 156 -4.27 -13.32 5.93
C VAL A 156 -5.48 -13.88 5.17
N LYS A 157 -6.10 -14.92 5.73
CA LYS A 157 -7.10 -15.71 5.03
C LYS A 157 -8.31 -16.00 5.91
N TRP A 158 -9.50 -15.72 5.38
CA TRP A 158 -10.75 -16.16 5.98
C TRP A 158 -11.15 -17.53 5.42
N THR A 159 -11.50 -18.45 6.31
CA THR A 159 -11.85 -19.81 5.94
C THR A 159 -13.16 -20.26 6.60
N TYR A 160 -13.91 -21.09 5.89
CA TYR A 160 -15.06 -21.79 6.42
C TYR A 160 -15.10 -23.20 5.83
N ALA A 161 -15.16 -24.21 6.68
CA ALA A 161 -15.26 -25.61 6.26
C ALA A 161 -16.73 -26.03 6.25
N PHE A 162 -17.19 -26.59 5.14
CA PHE A 162 -18.53 -27.15 5.03
C PHE A 162 -18.49 -28.48 4.28
N SER A 163 -19.54 -29.28 4.46
CA SER A 163 -19.72 -30.53 3.73
C SER A 163 -20.91 -30.38 2.80
N ALA A 164 -20.68 -30.54 1.50
CA ALA A 164 -21.77 -30.59 0.52
C ALA A 164 -22.45 -31.98 0.52
N ALA A 165 -23.77 -32.02 0.68
CA ALA A 165 -24.54 -33.27 0.65
C ALA A 165 -24.64 -33.82 -0.76
N GLN A 166 -24.54 -33.00 -1.80
CA GLN A 166 -24.63 -33.36 -3.22
C GLN A 166 -23.73 -32.47 -4.06
N ALA A 167 -23.33 -32.93 -5.24
CA ALA A 167 -22.67 -32.10 -6.23
C ALA A 167 -23.67 -31.10 -6.83
N GLY A 168 -23.26 -29.85 -6.97
CA GLY A 168 -24.09 -28.78 -7.51
C GLY A 168 -23.44 -27.39 -7.35
N ASN A 169 -24.14 -26.37 -7.79
CA ASN A 169 -23.75 -24.99 -7.57
C ASN A 169 -24.15 -24.58 -6.16
N ILE A 170 -23.27 -23.86 -5.51
CA ILE A 170 -23.48 -23.29 -4.17
C ILE A 170 -23.44 -21.77 -4.30
N THR A 171 -24.43 -21.09 -3.76
CA THR A 171 -24.51 -19.64 -3.72
C THR A 171 -24.44 -19.17 -2.26
N PHE A 172 -23.62 -18.16 -2.02
CA PHE A 172 -23.53 -17.54 -0.70
C PHE A 172 -23.20 -16.06 -0.81
N LYS A 173 -23.43 -15.35 0.28
CA LYS A 173 -22.95 -13.97 0.48
C LYS A 173 -22.03 -13.95 1.66
N VAL A 174 -21.02 -13.10 1.58
CA VAL A 174 -20.14 -12.78 2.72
C VAL A 174 -20.60 -11.47 3.33
N ASN A 175 -20.90 -11.48 4.62
CA ASN A 175 -21.27 -10.31 5.39
C ASN A 175 -20.28 -10.15 6.54
N GLY A 176 -20.01 -8.90 6.90
CA GLY A 176 -19.12 -8.60 8.02
C GLY A 176 -19.40 -7.26 8.61
N THR A 177 -18.93 -7.05 9.83
CA THR A 177 -18.86 -5.74 10.46
C THR A 177 -17.42 -5.29 10.48
N GLY A 178 -17.19 -3.98 10.41
CA GLY A 178 -15.87 -3.40 10.45
C GLY A 178 -15.83 -2.17 11.34
N ARG A 179 -14.64 -1.80 11.76
CA ARG A 179 -14.37 -0.55 12.45
C ARG A 179 -13.32 0.23 11.68
N LEU A 180 -13.72 1.40 11.18
CA LEU A 180 -12.83 2.26 10.42
C LEU A 180 -12.01 3.14 11.35
N TYR A 181 -10.71 3.18 11.10
CA TYR A 181 -9.75 4.06 11.72
C TYR A 181 -9.11 4.94 10.64
N ASP A 182 -9.29 6.24 10.74
CA ASP A 182 -8.76 7.26 9.83
C ASP A 182 -8.62 8.60 10.55
N SER A 183 -8.27 9.65 9.81
CA SER A 183 -8.10 10.99 10.36
C SER A 183 -9.40 11.60 10.93
N SER A 184 -10.57 11.08 10.59
CA SER A 184 -11.86 11.54 11.10
C SER A 184 -12.33 10.78 12.35
N THR A 185 -11.97 9.51 12.47
CA THR A 185 -12.37 8.64 13.58
C THR A 185 -11.27 8.48 14.64
N GLY A 186 -10.02 8.78 14.26
CA GLY A 186 -8.88 8.57 15.15
C GLY A 186 -8.74 7.11 15.57
N THR A 187 -8.25 6.90 16.79
CA THR A 187 -8.03 5.56 17.35
C THR A 187 -9.27 4.91 17.92
N ASP A 188 -10.34 5.66 18.10
CA ASP A 188 -11.61 5.13 18.59
C ASP A 188 -12.41 4.41 17.50
N GLY A 189 -12.17 4.80 16.24
CA GLY A 189 -12.82 4.20 15.09
C GLY A 189 -14.32 4.44 15.03
N SER A 190 -14.94 4.00 13.95
CA SER A 190 -16.39 3.90 13.84
C SER A 190 -16.77 2.51 13.32
N ASP A 191 -17.83 1.93 13.87
CA ASP A 191 -18.35 0.66 13.36
C ASP A 191 -19.03 0.88 12.01
N SER A 192 -18.79 0.00 11.08
CA SER A 192 -19.43 -0.01 9.77
C SER A 192 -19.71 -1.44 9.31
N ASP A 193 -20.80 -1.61 8.56
CA ASP A 193 -21.08 -2.87 7.90
C ASP A 193 -20.13 -3.00 6.69
N ALA A 194 -19.37 -4.09 6.65
CA ALA A 194 -18.53 -4.43 5.53
C ALA A 194 -19.22 -5.54 4.72
N ASN A 195 -19.67 -5.20 3.51
CA ASN A 195 -20.13 -6.18 2.56
C ASN A 195 -19.00 -6.44 1.57
N LEU A 196 -18.20 -7.45 1.85
CA LEU A 196 -17.10 -7.85 1.00
C LEU A 196 -17.62 -8.86 -0.01
N GLY A 197 -17.97 -8.37 -1.21
CA GLY A 197 -18.27 -9.24 -2.34
C GLY A 197 -17.04 -10.10 -2.66
N ILE A 198 -17.23 -11.41 -2.79
CA ILE A 198 -16.24 -12.29 -3.41
C ILE A 198 -16.61 -12.36 -4.89
N GLU A 199 -15.77 -11.81 -5.76
CA GLU A 199 -15.81 -12.06 -7.21
C GLU A 199 -15.06 -13.35 -7.52
#